data_7344ddf299701cd528d950706dedd424
#
_entry.id   7344ddf299701cd528d950706dedd424
#
_cell.length_a   1.000
_cell.length_b   1.000
_cell.length_c   1.000
_cell.angle_alpha   90.00
_cell.angle_beta   90.00
_cell.angle_gamma   90.00
#
_symmetry.space_group_name_H-M   'P 1'
#
loop_
_entity.id
_entity.type
_entity.pdbx_description
1 polymer ?
#
loop_
_entity_poly.entity_id
_entity_poly.type
_entity_poly.pdbx_seq_one_letter_code
_entity_poly.pdbx_strand_id
1 'polypeptide(L)'
;MESTAAIFMTGATGQLGSFILADLLGFTGRPAHPGPIYCASRTSSSFEQLEMTATFLGLESHTLHKHPQVHWISLDLLNNHEAITALPAQDHQWEIIHAAAVIDVNKGTSGANPNVRLTQEVLLLAEALNAQHFTHISSIAVMGNAATLDEETVLEAADFQPNKSKDSLGTYAKSKILSELEVWRAHQEGMSISIIRPGVIVGMGPISASPQELWWRLWYKNLPISTDGRTGIVDVRDVAEIVGRAHRERLQGPFVSVGSNPEFHDLLCGLRDALGRDQKLRPLNRDPWLRRMRALDSLKHLPVVGRFFGASMRIMLFSRNTYNGRSGAALLDNGYRTADQTFQEMGPAMREAFQRA
;
A
#
# COMPACT_ATOMS: atom_id res chain seq x y z
N MET A 1 -36.74 -2.26 -6.74
CA MET A 1 -35.60 -1.92 -5.82
C MET A 1 -34.34 -2.18 -6.62
N GLU A 2 -33.55 -1.16 -6.86
CA GLU A 2 -32.24 -1.36 -7.45
C GLU A 2 -31.46 -2.29 -6.51
N SER A 3 -30.94 -3.38 -7.05
CA SER A 3 -30.11 -4.32 -6.28
C SER A 3 -28.86 -3.55 -5.82
N THR A 4 -28.68 -3.43 -4.51
CA THR A 4 -27.47 -2.81 -3.96
C THR A 4 -26.28 -3.70 -4.26
N ALA A 5 -25.22 -3.13 -4.84
CA ALA A 5 -24.02 -3.90 -5.19
C ALA A 5 -23.40 -4.53 -3.93
N ALA A 6 -22.89 -5.73 -4.08
CA ALA A 6 -22.05 -6.39 -3.07
C ALA A 6 -20.59 -6.09 -3.37
N ILE A 7 -19.79 -5.84 -2.35
CA ILE A 7 -18.34 -5.66 -2.50
C ILE A 7 -17.63 -6.96 -2.15
N PHE A 8 -16.74 -7.44 -3.02
CA PHE A 8 -15.72 -8.42 -2.64
C PHE A 8 -14.39 -7.70 -2.40
N MET A 9 -13.88 -7.82 -1.19
CA MET A 9 -12.67 -7.12 -0.76
C MET A 9 -11.57 -8.08 -0.36
N THR A 10 -10.38 -7.90 -0.91
CA THR A 10 -9.17 -8.58 -0.45
C THR A 10 -8.30 -7.65 0.37
N GLY A 11 -7.55 -8.19 1.34
CA GLY A 11 -6.62 -7.41 2.14
C GLY A 11 -7.26 -6.60 3.27
N ALA A 12 -8.51 -6.81 3.62
CA ALA A 12 -9.24 -6.11 4.67
C ALA A 12 -8.55 -6.19 6.05
N THR A 13 -7.79 -7.26 6.32
CA THR A 13 -7.03 -7.46 7.57
C THR A 13 -5.68 -6.75 7.61
N GLY A 14 -5.29 -6.05 6.54
CA GLY A 14 -4.06 -5.25 6.47
C GLY A 14 -4.24 -3.81 6.97
N GLN A 15 -3.13 -3.07 7.12
CA GLN A 15 -3.14 -1.67 7.55
C GLN A 15 -4.12 -0.81 6.73
N LEU A 16 -3.90 -0.70 5.43
CA LEU A 16 -4.78 0.10 4.56
C LEU A 16 -6.19 -0.50 4.49
N GLY A 17 -6.28 -1.82 4.37
CA GLY A 17 -7.57 -2.49 4.19
C GLY A 17 -8.52 -2.30 5.36
N SER A 18 -8.03 -2.23 6.59
CA SER A 18 -8.86 -1.97 7.78
C SER A 18 -9.46 -0.56 7.78
N PHE A 19 -8.72 0.44 7.30
CA PHE A 19 -9.25 1.81 7.13
C PHE A 19 -10.22 1.92 5.96
N ILE A 20 -9.97 1.21 4.85
CA ILE A 20 -10.92 1.12 3.73
C ILE A 20 -12.22 0.49 4.22
N LEU A 21 -12.16 -0.61 4.97
CA LEU A 21 -13.34 -1.26 5.52
C LEU A 21 -14.11 -0.32 6.46
N ALA A 22 -13.42 0.42 7.33
CA ALA A 22 -14.03 1.41 8.20
C ALA A 22 -14.73 2.55 7.41
N ASP A 23 -14.14 2.97 6.29
CA ASP A 23 -14.74 3.96 5.39
C ASP A 23 -16.01 3.42 4.71
N LEU A 24 -15.95 2.20 4.20
CA LEU A 24 -17.10 1.54 3.58
C LEU A 24 -18.25 1.29 4.56
N LEU A 25 -17.95 1.12 5.84
CA LEU A 25 -18.96 0.96 6.90
C LEU A 25 -19.47 2.29 7.48
N GLY A 26 -18.98 3.43 6.99
CA GLY A 26 -19.44 4.76 7.40
C GLY A 26 -18.79 5.31 8.68
N PHE A 27 -17.80 4.61 9.27
CA PHE A 27 -17.16 5.03 10.52
C PHE A 27 -16.16 6.18 10.36
N THR A 28 -15.95 6.67 9.16
CA THR A 28 -15.05 7.81 8.85
C THR A 28 -15.83 9.11 8.58
N GLY A 29 -17.14 9.12 8.85
CA GLY A 29 -18.00 10.28 8.62
C GLY A 29 -18.55 10.39 7.18
N ARG A 30 -18.23 9.46 6.30
CA ARG A 30 -18.80 9.35 4.94
C ARG A 30 -19.93 8.33 4.90
N PRO A 31 -20.82 8.40 3.86
CA PRO A 31 -21.91 7.45 3.74
C PRO A 31 -21.43 6.00 3.67
N ALA A 32 -22.08 5.14 4.45
CA ALA A 32 -21.82 3.71 4.40
C ALA A 32 -22.20 3.13 3.04
N HIS A 33 -21.46 2.10 2.61
CA HIS A 33 -21.88 1.27 1.48
C HIS A 33 -23.20 0.57 1.83
N PRO A 34 -24.22 0.59 0.95
CA PRO A 34 -25.54 0.06 1.31
C PRO A 34 -25.65 -1.47 1.26
N GLY A 35 -24.74 -2.15 0.56
CA GLY A 35 -24.75 -3.60 0.34
C GLY A 35 -23.82 -4.39 1.26
N PRO A 36 -23.84 -5.71 1.17
CA PRO A 36 -22.93 -6.59 1.93
C PRO A 36 -21.49 -6.45 1.44
N ILE A 37 -20.54 -6.67 2.37
CA ILE A 37 -19.10 -6.63 2.09
C ILE A 37 -18.50 -8.00 2.41
N TYR A 38 -18.04 -8.71 1.40
CA TYR A 38 -17.42 -10.03 1.51
C TYR A 38 -15.90 -9.86 1.57
N CYS A 39 -15.31 -10.14 2.72
CA CYS A 39 -13.89 -9.97 2.97
C CYS A 39 -13.14 -11.28 2.89
N ALA A 40 -12.24 -11.42 1.91
CA ALA A 40 -11.35 -12.58 1.84
C ALA A 40 -10.26 -12.50 2.92
N SER A 41 -10.16 -13.55 3.71
CA SER A 41 -9.11 -13.73 4.71
C SER A 41 -8.53 -15.13 4.64
N ARG A 42 -7.22 -15.29 4.87
CA ARG A 42 -6.62 -16.62 5.05
C ARG A 42 -6.99 -17.14 6.43
N THR A 43 -7.05 -18.45 6.59
CA THR A 43 -7.32 -19.10 7.89
C THR A 43 -6.34 -18.64 8.99
N SER A 44 -5.12 -18.28 8.60
CA SER A 44 -4.07 -17.76 9.50
C SER A 44 -4.15 -16.25 9.73
N SER A 45 -5.12 -15.53 9.17
CA SER A 45 -5.22 -14.07 9.32
C SER A 45 -5.67 -13.71 10.75
N SER A 46 -5.01 -12.72 11.33
CA SER A 46 -5.41 -12.10 12.60
C SER A 46 -6.33 -10.90 12.32
N PHE A 47 -7.26 -10.63 13.21
CA PHE A 47 -8.08 -9.42 13.21
C PHE A 47 -7.49 -8.26 14.03
N GLU A 48 -6.29 -8.43 14.58
CA GLU A 48 -5.63 -7.45 15.43
C GLU A 48 -5.58 -6.05 14.80
N GLN A 49 -5.26 -5.95 13.51
CA GLN A 49 -5.24 -4.67 12.81
C GLN A 49 -6.63 -4.01 12.74
N LEU A 50 -7.68 -4.78 12.55
CA LEU A 50 -9.05 -4.27 12.55
C LEU A 50 -9.45 -3.76 13.94
N GLU A 51 -9.05 -4.48 14.99
CA GLU A 51 -9.28 -4.07 16.38
C GLU A 51 -8.52 -2.79 16.73
N MET A 52 -7.27 -2.68 16.30
CA MET A 52 -6.48 -1.45 16.45
C MET A 52 -7.12 -0.27 15.72
N THR A 53 -7.58 -0.48 14.49
CA THR A 53 -8.24 0.55 13.68
C THR A 53 -9.57 0.97 14.32
N ALA A 54 -10.39 0.02 14.79
CA ALA A 54 -11.62 0.32 15.50
C ALA A 54 -11.35 1.16 16.74
N THR A 55 -10.42 0.75 17.60
CA THR A 55 -10.02 1.47 18.80
C THR A 55 -9.53 2.90 18.50
N PHE A 56 -8.71 3.06 17.45
CA PHE A 56 -8.24 4.37 16.99
C PHE A 56 -9.39 5.29 16.55
N LEU A 57 -10.42 4.73 15.95
CA LEU A 57 -11.63 5.47 15.55
C LEU A 57 -12.62 5.70 16.70
N GLY A 58 -12.26 5.33 17.93
CA GLY A 58 -13.13 5.47 19.10
C GLY A 58 -14.27 4.45 19.18
N LEU A 59 -14.15 3.33 18.45
CA LEU A 59 -15.12 2.24 18.43
C LEU A 59 -14.69 1.11 19.38
N GLU A 60 -15.63 0.23 19.71
CA GLU A 60 -15.27 -1.04 20.35
C GLU A 60 -14.37 -1.87 19.43
N SER A 61 -13.37 -2.55 19.99
CA SER A 61 -12.31 -3.22 19.22
C SER A 61 -12.83 -4.19 18.17
N HIS A 62 -13.89 -4.90 18.44
CA HIS A 62 -14.47 -5.90 17.54
C HIS A 62 -15.47 -5.34 16.52
N THR A 63 -15.78 -4.03 16.55
CA THR A 63 -16.84 -3.41 15.71
C THR A 63 -16.65 -3.69 14.22
N LEU A 64 -15.43 -3.56 13.70
CA LEU A 64 -15.20 -3.72 12.26
C LEU A 64 -15.35 -5.19 11.82
N HIS A 65 -14.73 -6.12 12.53
CA HIS A 65 -14.73 -7.52 12.08
C HIS A 65 -16.01 -8.29 12.42
N LYS A 66 -16.83 -7.81 13.37
CA LYS A 66 -18.13 -8.37 13.70
C LYS A 66 -19.32 -7.57 13.15
N HIS A 67 -19.06 -6.58 12.30
CA HIS A 67 -20.13 -5.78 11.72
C HIS A 67 -21.09 -6.66 10.89
N PRO A 68 -22.42 -6.49 11.01
CA PRO A 68 -23.39 -7.37 10.33
C PRO A 68 -23.32 -7.34 8.80
N GLN A 69 -22.81 -6.26 8.21
CA GLN A 69 -22.56 -6.16 6.76
C GLN A 69 -21.32 -6.92 6.30
N VAL A 70 -20.43 -7.31 7.22
CA VAL A 70 -19.14 -7.94 6.87
C VAL A 70 -19.25 -9.45 6.94
N HIS A 71 -19.00 -10.09 5.81
CA HIS A 71 -19.00 -11.53 5.65
C HIS A 71 -17.58 -12.02 5.37
N TRP A 72 -16.99 -12.72 6.34
CA TRP A 72 -15.64 -13.27 6.19
C TRP A 72 -15.64 -14.57 5.41
N ILE A 73 -14.80 -14.64 4.37
CA ILE A 73 -14.61 -15.84 3.57
C ILE A 73 -13.18 -16.32 3.77
N SER A 74 -13.05 -17.55 4.28
CA SER A 74 -11.74 -18.20 4.42
C SER A 74 -11.23 -18.62 3.04
N LEU A 75 -10.27 -17.88 2.51
CA LEU A 75 -9.82 -18.01 1.16
C LEU A 75 -8.33 -17.75 1.02
N ASP A 76 -7.60 -18.73 0.49
CA ASP A 76 -6.23 -18.54 0.00
C ASP A 76 -6.23 -18.47 -1.52
N LEU A 77 -6.28 -17.25 -2.05
CA LEU A 77 -6.34 -16.97 -3.49
C LEU A 77 -5.14 -17.52 -4.27
N LEU A 78 -4.01 -17.81 -3.61
CA LEU A 78 -2.83 -18.37 -4.28
C LEU A 78 -2.85 -19.89 -4.36
N ASN A 79 -3.59 -20.56 -3.47
CA ASN A 79 -3.55 -22.03 -3.32
C ASN A 79 -4.92 -22.71 -3.47
N ASN A 80 -6.01 -21.94 -3.53
CA ASN A 80 -7.36 -22.52 -3.64
C ASN A 80 -8.21 -21.76 -4.66
N HIS A 81 -8.47 -22.38 -5.79
CA HIS A 81 -9.29 -21.83 -6.89
C HIS A 81 -10.82 -22.04 -6.68
N GLU A 82 -11.24 -22.72 -5.63
CA GLU A 82 -12.68 -23.00 -5.36
C GLU A 82 -13.42 -21.82 -4.70
N ALA A 83 -12.76 -20.68 -4.61
CA ALA A 83 -13.28 -19.45 -4.01
C ALA A 83 -14.61 -18.97 -4.58
N ILE A 84 -14.81 -19.16 -5.86
CA ILE A 84 -16.02 -18.72 -6.58
C ILE A 84 -17.27 -19.40 -6.02
N THR A 85 -17.14 -20.67 -5.58
CA THR A 85 -18.28 -21.45 -5.05
C THR A 85 -18.71 -21.02 -3.65
N ALA A 86 -17.87 -20.28 -2.93
CA ALA A 86 -18.16 -19.78 -1.57
C ALA A 86 -18.96 -18.45 -1.57
N LEU A 87 -19.10 -17.80 -2.72
CA LEU A 87 -19.82 -16.53 -2.86
C LEU A 87 -21.26 -16.78 -3.33
N PRO A 88 -22.26 -16.02 -2.84
CA PRO A 88 -23.62 -16.06 -3.34
C PRO A 88 -23.71 -15.40 -4.71
N ALA A 89 -23.12 -16.00 -5.73
CA ALA A 89 -22.83 -15.41 -7.04
C ALA A 89 -24.07 -14.94 -7.82
N GLN A 90 -25.26 -15.45 -7.52
CA GLN A 90 -26.46 -15.26 -8.34
C GLN A 90 -27.37 -14.09 -7.91
N ASP A 91 -27.17 -13.52 -6.71
CA ASP A 91 -28.14 -12.57 -6.11
C ASP A 91 -27.67 -11.12 -6.07
N HIS A 92 -26.40 -10.81 -6.45
CA HIS A 92 -25.84 -9.47 -6.32
C HIS A 92 -25.21 -8.97 -7.62
N GLN A 93 -25.26 -7.65 -7.80
CA GLN A 93 -24.27 -6.95 -8.62
C GLN A 93 -22.97 -6.87 -7.82
N TRP A 94 -21.85 -7.19 -8.44
CA TRP A 94 -20.57 -7.25 -7.75
C TRP A 94 -19.65 -6.09 -8.10
N GLU A 95 -18.92 -5.64 -7.10
CA GLU A 95 -17.81 -4.71 -7.21
C GLU A 95 -16.60 -5.27 -6.44
N ILE A 96 -15.40 -4.98 -6.89
CA ILE A 96 -14.18 -5.57 -6.32
C ILE A 96 -13.26 -4.48 -5.78
N ILE A 97 -12.74 -4.67 -4.56
CA ILE A 97 -11.62 -3.88 -4.02
C ILE A 97 -10.45 -4.82 -3.75
N HIS A 98 -9.41 -4.71 -4.56
CA HIS A 98 -8.21 -5.53 -4.45
C HIS A 98 -7.08 -4.78 -3.74
N ALA A 99 -7.02 -4.91 -2.39
CA ALA A 99 -6.00 -4.31 -1.54
C ALA A 99 -4.97 -5.30 -0.99
N ALA A 100 -5.14 -6.61 -1.22
CA ALA A 100 -4.17 -7.61 -0.81
C ALA A 100 -2.89 -7.53 -1.63
N ALA A 101 -1.74 -7.62 -0.96
CA ALA A 101 -0.44 -7.73 -1.58
C ALA A 101 0.53 -8.52 -0.69
N VAL A 102 1.49 -9.21 -1.32
CA VAL A 102 2.64 -9.81 -0.64
C VAL A 102 3.79 -8.81 -0.70
N ILE A 103 4.22 -8.30 0.44
CA ILE A 103 5.29 -7.30 0.52
C ILE A 103 6.66 -7.97 0.36
N ASP A 104 6.87 -9.16 0.97
CA ASP A 104 8.11 -9.93 0.83
C ASP A 104 8.07 -10.84 -0.40
N VAL A 105 8.28 -10.25 -1.56
CA VAL A 105 8.31 -10.98 -2.84
C VAL A 105 9.55 -11.89 -3.02
N ASN A 106 10.52 -11.82 -2.09
CA ASN A 106 11.72 -12.68 -2.13
C ASN A 106 11.48 -14.06 -1.51
N LYS A 107 10.41 -14.25 -0.77
CA LYS A 107 9.99 -15.55 -0.23
C LYS A 107 9.20 -16.41 -1.23
N GLY A 108 9.07 -15.95 -2.46
CA GLY A 108 8.40 -16.69 -3.54
C GLY A 108 9.23 -17.90 -3.96
N THR A 109 8.61 -19.06 -3.93
CA THR A 109 9.03 -20.28 -4.62
C THR A 109 9.40 -19.97 -6.08
N SER A 110 10.27 -20.76 -6.67
CA SER A 110 10.62 -20.74 -8.11
C SER A 110 9.34 -20.74 -8.98
N GLY A 111 8.85 -19.58 -9.39
CA GLY A 111 7.62 -19.43 -10.15
C GLY A 111 7.23 -17.98 -10.39
N ALA A 112 6.01 -17.76 -10.91
CA ALA A 112 5.47 -16.44 -11.16
C ALA A 112 5.36 -15.60 -9.87
N ASN A 113 5.59 -14.28 -10.01
CA ASN A 113 5.53 -13.36 -8.88
C ASN A 113 4.17 -13.46 -8.14
N PRO A 114 4.15 -13.63 -6.81
CA PRO A 114 2.92 -13.88 -6.06
C PRO A 114 1.89 -12.74 -6.19
N ASN A 115 2.32 -11.47 -6.31
CA ASN A 115 1.40 -10.35 -6.49
C ASN A 115 0.71 -10.39 -7.85
N VAL A 116 1.43 -10.78 -8.90
CA VAL A 116 0.87 -10.92 -10.26
C VAL A 116 -0.18 -12.02 -10.24
N ARG A 117 0.15 -13.21 -9.72
CA ARG A 117 -0.81 -14.31 -9.58
C ARG A 117 -2.04 -13.92 -8.77
N LEU A 118 -1.82 -13.26 -7.63
CA LEU A 118 -2.92 -12.82 -6.78
C LEU A 118 -3.87 -11.86 -7.53
N THR A 119 -3.30 -10.92 -8.30
CA THR A 119 -4.10 -9.99 -9.10
C THR A 119 -4.85 -10.72 -10.22
N GLN A 120 -4.19 -11.67 -10.90
CA GLN A 120 -4.83 -12.50 -11.92
C GLN A 120 -6.00 -13.30 -11.37
N GLU A 121 -5.84 -13.96 -10.22
CA GLU A 121 -6.92 -14.74 -9.57
C GLU A 121 -8.11 -13.85 -9.19
N VAL A 122 -7.85 -12.62 -8.68
CA VAL A 122 -8.94 -11.69 -8.34
C VAL A 122 -9.61 -11.12 -9.60
N LEU A 123 -8.89 -10.93 -10.70
CA LEU A 123 -9.48 -10.52 -11.98
C LEU A 123 -10.33 -11.65 -12.58
N LEU A 124 -9.88 -12.90 -12.53
CA LEU A 124 -10.70 -14.05 -12.95
C LEU A 124 -11.98 -14.17 -12.11
N LEU A 125 -11.88 -13.92 -10.81
CA LEU A 125 -13.06 -13.88 -9.94
C LEU A 125 -14.00 -12.73 -10.35
N ALA A 126 -13.45 -11.53 -10.62
CA ALA A 126 -14.23 -10.38 -11.06
C ALA A 126 -14.98 -10.65 -12.38
N GLU A 127 -14.34 -11.33 -13.32
CA GLU A 127 -14.94 -11.76 -14.58
C GLU A 127 -16.06 -12.77 -14.33
N ALA A 128 -15.81 -13.80 -13.53
CA ALA A 128 -16.80 -14.84 -13.20
C ALA A 128 -18.04 -14.30 -12.47
N LEU A 129 -17.86 -13.23 -11.66
CA LEU A 129 -18.93 -12.53 -10.96
C LEU A 129 -19.59 -11.44 -11.82
N ASN A 130 -19.11 -11.19 -13.05
CA ASN A 130 -19.53 -10.08 -13.89
C ASN A 130 -19.48 -8.74 -13.14
N ALA A 131 -18.35 -8.49 -12.47
CA ALA A 131 -18.18 -7.34 -11.61
C ALA A 131 -18.27 -6.02 -12.40
N GLN A 132 -19.00 -5.06 -11.86
CA GLN A 132 -19.28 -3.78 -12.51
C GLN A 132 -18.11 -2.80 -12.37
N HIS A 133 -17.30 -2.96 -11.36
CA HIS A 133 -16.15 -2.10 -11.10
C HIS A 133 -15.05 -2.83 -10.31
N PHE A 134 -13.79 -2.51 -10.63
CA PHE A 134 -12.60 -3.09 -10.00
C PHE A 134 -11.66 -1.99 -9.50
N THR A 135 -11.48 -1.88 -8.20
CA THR A 135 -10.53 -0.94 -7.59
C THR A 135 -9.26 -1.66 -7.17
N HIS A 136 -8.12 -1.27 -7.75
CA HIS A 136 -6.82 -1.86 -7.51
C HIS A 136 -5.90 -0.96 -6.71
N ILE A 137 -5.27 -1.48 -5.66
CA ILE A 137 -4.24 -0.77 -4.90
C ILE A 137 -2.85 -1.11 -5.48
N SER A 138 -2.34 -0.17 -6.27
CA SER A 138 -0.99 -0.21 -6.86
C SER A 138 0.05 0.45 -5.92
N SER A 139 0.99 1.20 -6.45
CA SER A 139 2.01 1.97 -5.70
C SER A 139 2.66 3.01 -6.61
N ILE A 140 3.17 4.11 -6.05
CA ILE A 140 4.05 5.04 -6.79
C ILE A 140 5.30 4.34 -7.35
N ALA A 141 5.66 3.18 -6.86
CA ALA A 141 6.80 2.40 -7.38
C ALA A 141 6.64 2.01 -8.86
N VAL A 142 5.44 2.03 -9.42
CA VAL A 142 5.18 1.76 -10.85
C VAL A 142 5.51 2.94 -11.75
N MET A 143 5.66 4.14 -11.20
CA MET A 143 5.91 5.37 -11.96
C MET A 143 7.37 5.51 -12.39
N GLY A 144 8.24 4.62 -11.92
CA GLY A 144 9.65 4.63 -12.26
C GLY A 144 10.48 5.54 -11.36
N ASN A 145 11.71 5.78 -11.80
CA ASN A 145 12.67 6.66 -11.13
C ASN A 145 13.30 7.60 -12.16
N ALA A 146 13.88 8.70 -11.69
CA ALA A 146 14.76 9.53 -12.48
C ALA A 146 15.87 8.70 -13.15
N ALA A 147 16.39 9.15 -14.27
CA ALA A 147 17.45 8.45 -14.99
C ALA A 147 18.72 8.31 -14.14
N THR A 148 18.96 9.28 -13.28
CA THR A 148 20.07 9.29 -12.31
C THR A 148 19.58 9.62 -10.91
N LEU A 149 20.35 9.25 -9.88
CA LEU A 149 20.04 9.59 -8.48
C LEU A 149 20.20 11.09 -8.16
N ASP A 150 20.86 11.83 -9.03
CA ASP A 150 21.15 13.25 -8.86
C ASP A 150 20.07 14.15 -9.51
N GLU A 151 19.22 13.56 -10.34
CA GLU A 151 18.15 14.25 -11.02
C GLU A 151 16.92 14.38 -10.12
N GLU A 152 16.41 15.63 -10.03
CA GLU A 152 15.11 15.89 -9.38
C GLU A 152 14.02 15.79 -10.45
N THR A 153 13.17 14.77 -10.32
CA THR A 153 12.10 14.54 -11.29
C THR A 153 10.76 14.56 -10.56
N VAL A 154 9.80 15.29 -11.12
CA VAL A 154 8.40 15.24 -10.69
C VAL A 154 7.70 14.18 -11.52
N LEU A 155 7.15 13.16 -10.86
CA LEU A 155 6.45 12.07 -11.50
C LEU A 155 4.93 12.30 -11.43
N GLU A 156 4.29 12.16 -12.58
CA GLU A 156 2.85 12.38 -12.78
C GLU A 156 2.07 11.06 -12.89
N ALA A 157 0.75 11.12 -12.80
CA ALA A 157 -0.10 9.93 -12.93
C ALA A 157 0.07 9.22 -14.29
N ALA A 158 0.42 9.95 -15.35
CA ALA A 158 0.69 9.40 -16.68
C ALA A 158 2.06 8.70 -16.79
N ASP A 159 2.96 8.89 -15.82
CA ASP A 159 4.29 8.27 -15.82
C ASP A 159 4.21 6.81 -15.41
N PHE A 160 3.64 6.00 -16.29
CA PHE A 160 3.67 4.55 -16.18
C PHE A 160 4.62 4.00 -17.23
N GLN A 161 5.76 3.47 -16.79
CA GLN A 161 6.82 3.05 -17.69
C GLN A 161 7.18 1.57 -17.50
N PRO A 162 6.38 0.65 -18.06
CA PRO A 162 6.57 -0.79 -17.88
C PRO A 162 7.90 -1.31 -18.46
N ASN A 163 8.52 -0.56 -19.39
CA ASN A 163 9.71 -0.97 -20.12
C ASN A 163 11.00 -0.30 -19.68
N LYS A 164 10.98 0.68 -18.75
CA LYS A 164 12.21 1.31 -18.28
C LYS A 164 13.02 0.36 -17.41
N SER A 165 14.21 0.05 -17.90
CA SER A 165 15.34 -0.60 -17.21
C SER A 165 14.94 -1.68 -16.18
N LYS A 166 14.72 -2.90 -16.67
CA LYS A 166 14.44 -4.08 -15.85
C LYS A 166 15.49 -4.32 -14.73
N ASP A 167 16.67 -3.75 -14.85
CA ASP A 167 17.80 -4.01 -13.92
C ASP A 167 17.90 -3.03 -12.77
N SER A 168 17.29 -1.84 -12.87
CA SER A 168 17.31 -0.82 -11.81
C SER A 168 16.12 -0.88 -10.85
N LEU A 169 15.04 -1.58 -11.22
CA LEU A 169 13.84 -1.70 -10.41
C LEU A 169 13.95 -2.86 -9.42
N GLY A 170 13.66 -2.61 -8.15
CA GLY A 170 13.55 -3.66 -7.14
C GLY A 170 12.43 -4.66 -7.45
N THR A 171 12.54 -5.86 -6.89
CA THR A 171 11.56 -6.95 -7.08
C THR A 171 10.13 -6.51 -6.79
N TYR A 172 9.94 -5.64 -5.77
CA TYR A 172 8.63 -5.09 -5.42
C TYR A 172 8.06 -4.19 -6.54
N ALA A 173 8.85 -3.24 -7.06
CA ALA A 173 8.40 -2.36 -8.14
C ALA A 173 8.01 -3.17 -9.38
N LYS A 174 8.84 -4.16 -9.76
CA LYS A 174 8.53 -5.09 -10.86
C LYS A 174 7.22 -5.84 -10.62
N SER A 175 6.98 -6.30 -9.39
CA SER A 175 5.74 -7.01 -9.06
C SER A 175 4.51 -6.11 -9.22
N LYS A 176 4.59 -4.87 -8.76
CA LYS A 176 3.49 -3.90 -8.87
C LYS A 176 3.23 -3.48 -10.32
N ILE A 177 4.29 -3.27 -11.12
CA ILE A 177 4.16 -2.98 -12.56
C ILE A 177 3.43 -4.12 -13.26
N LEU A 178 3.87 -5.36 -13.07
CA LEU A 178 3.26 -6.51 -13.72
C LEU A 178 1.80 -6.73 -13.26
N SER A 179 1.50 -6.54 -11.97
CA SER A 179 0.12 -6.60 -11.47
C SER A 179 -0.75 -5.52 -12.08
N GLU A 180 -0.25 -4.29 -12.18
CA GLU A 180 -1.01 -3.19 -12.76
C GLU A 180 -1.24 -3.37 -14.27
N LEU A 181 -0.30 -3.99 -14.99
CA LEU A 181 -0.48 -4.37 -16.41
C LEU A 181 -1.64 -5.35 -16.61
N GLU A 182 -1.84 -6.31 -15.69
CA GLU A 182 -3.01 -7.20 -15.74
C GLU A 182 -4.33 -6.43 -15.55
N VAL A 183 -4.33 -5.43 -14.67
CA VAL A 183 -5.51 -4.58 -14.48
C VAL A 183 -5.79 -3.73 -15.72
N TRP A 184 -4.75 -3.16 -16.35
CA TRP A 184 -4.90 -2.44 -17.62
C TRP A 184 -5.36 -3.35 -18.76
N ARG A 185 -4.93 -4.63 -18.81
CA ARG A 185 -5.43 -5.62 -19.74
C ARG A 185 -6.93 -5.82 -19.56
N ALA A 186 -7.39 -6.06 -18.33
CA ALA A 186 -8.82 -6.21 -18.03
C ALA A 186 -9.63 -4.97 -18.42
N HIS A 187 -9.04 -3.77 -18.26
CA HIS A 187 -9.68 -2.52 -18.72
C HIS A 187 -9.86 -2.50 -20.24
N GLN A 188 -8.86 -2.90 -21.01
CA GLN A 188 -8.97 -2.99 -22.48
C GLN A 188 -10.00 -4.04 -22.91
N GLU A 189 -10.28 -5.03 -22.08
CA GLU A 189 -11.33 -6.05 -22.27
C GLU A 189 -12.71 -5.56 -21.83
N GLY A 190 -12.84 -4.32 -21.32
CA GLY A 190 -14.11 -3.65 -20.99
C GLY A 190 -14.42 -3.47 -19.51
N MET A 191 -13.54 -3.91 -18.61
CA MET A 191 -13.74 -3.73 -17.16
C MET A 191 -13.58 -2.27 -16.76
N SER A 192 -14.52 -1.74 -15.97
CA SER A 192 -14.37 -0.43 -15.33
C SER A 192 -13.38 -0.53 -14.18
N ILE A 193 -12.33 0.32 -14.17
CA ILE A 193 -11.24 0.22 -13.18
C ILE A 193 -10.92 1.55 -12.52
N SER A 194 -10.61 1.50 -11.22
CA SER A 194 -9.86 2.53 -10.47
C SER A 194 -8.51 1.97 -10.07
N ILE A 195 -7.44 2.72 -10.30
CA ILE A 195 -6.09 2.35 -9.86
C ILE A 195 -5.60 3.41 -8.88
N ILE A 196 -5.34 3.02 -7.64
CA ILE A 196 -4.80 3.91 -6.63
C ILE A 196 -3.31 3.63 -6.48
N ARG A 197 -2.47 4.67 -6.63
CA ARG A 197 -1.01 4.60 -6.52
C ARG A 197 -0.55 5.37 -5.26
N PRO A 198 -0.61 4.75 -4.08
CA PRO A 198 -0.17 5.41 -2.86
C PRO A 198 1.34 5.53 -2.80
N GLY A 199 1.81 6.60 -2.16
CA GLY A 199 3.15 6.72 -1.63
C GLY A 199 3.41 5.76 -0.49
N VAL A 200 4.47 6.01 0.28
CA VAL A 200 4.69 5.30 1.54
C VAL A 200 3.55 5.65 2.49
N ILE A 201 2.73 4.67 2.81
CA ILE A 201 1.57 4.84 3.68
C ILE A 201 2.07 4.97 5.12
N VAL A 202 1.80 6.12 5.73
CA VAL A 202 2.12 6.42 7.12
C VAL A 202 0.86 6.28 7.97
N GLY A 203 1.01 5.70 9.16
CA GLY A 203 -0.11 5.53 10.08
C GLY A 203 0.06 4.29 10.94
N MET A 204 -0.96 4.01 11.73
CA MET A 204 -1.01 2.87 12.63
C MET A 204 -1.14 1.56 11.84
N GLY A 205 -0.32 0.59 12.16
CA GLY A 205 -0.38 -0.74 11.54
C GLY A 205 0.51 -1.75 12.27
N PRO A 206 0.25 -3.06 12.06
CA PRO A 206 1.08 -4.09 12.64
C PRO A 206 2.48 -4.00 12.04
N ILE A 207 3.46 -4.13 12.90
CA ILE A 207 4.86 -4.21 12.49
C ILE A 207 5.13 -5.65 12.12
N SER A 208 4.91 -6.02 10.88
CA SER A 208 5.24 -7.35 10.41
C SER A 208 6.73 -7.50 10.08
N ALA A 209 7.16 -8.72 9.80
CA ALA A 209 8.57 -9.03 9.59
C ALA A 209 9.05 -8.83 8.13
N SER A 210 8.38 -8.00 7.34
CA SER A 210 8.78 -7.76 5.96
C SER A 210 10.07 -6.94 5.87
N PRO A 211 10.85 -7.02 4.78
CA PRO A 211 12.07 -6.23 4.61
C PRO A 211 11.84 -4.71 4.64
N GLN A 212 10.69 -4.22 4.14
CA GLN A 212 10.34 -2.81 4.22
C GLN A 212 10.04 -2.42 5.66
N GLU A 213 9.39 -3.28 6.41
CA GLU A 213 9.14 -3.11 7.84
C GLU A 213 10.42 -3.29 8.65
N LEU A 214 11.39 -4.09 8.18
CA LEU A 214 12.72 -4.11 8.79
C LEU A 214 13.36 -2.72 8.75
N TRP A 215 13.20 -1.95 7.68
CA TRP A 215 13.67 -0.56 7.60
C TRP A 215 12.90 0.33 8.57
N TRP A 216 11.58 0.22 8.61
CA TRP A 216 10.77 0.87 9.63
C TRP A 216 11.24 0.48 11.03
N ARG A 217 11.47 -0.80 11.31
CA ARG A 217 12.03 -1.27 12.59
C ARG A 217 13.43 -0.76 12.87
N LEU A 218 14.30 -0.67 11.89
CA LEU A 218 15.64 -0.11 12.06
C LEU A 218 15.57 1.40 12.34
N TRP A 219 14.72 2.12 11.65
CA TRP A 219 14.46 3.52 11.91
C TRP A 219 13.82 3.72 13.28
N TYR A 220 12.85 2.92 13.64
CA TYR A 220 12.23 2.90 14.96
C TYR A 220 13.19 2.43 16.06
N LYS A 221 14.10 1.51 15.80
CA LYS A 221 15.12 1.02 16.74
C LYS A 221 16.37 1.89 16.83
N ASN A 222 16.26 3.17 16.49
CA ASN A 222 17.36 4.15 16.66
C ASN A 222 18.52 3.98 15.68
N LEU A 223 18.28 3.67 14.41
CA LEU A 223 19.34 3.85 13.42
C LEU A 223 19.66 5.36 13.34
N PRO A 224 20.81 5.83 13.82
CA PRO A 224 21.10 7.25 13.98
C PRO A 224 21.51 7.90 12.67
N ILE A 225 21.06 7.39 11.55
CA ILE A 225 21.44 7.84 10.21
C ILE A 225 20.22 8.21 9.39
N SER A 226 20.36 9.26 8.60
CA SER A 226 19.37 9.73 7.63
C SER A 226 20.05 10.01 6.30
N THR A 227 19.26 10.26 5.25
CA THR A 227 19.77 10.59 3.91
C THR A 227 19.04 11.82 3.36
N ASP A 228 19.57 12.39 2.28
CA ASP A 228 18.98 13.49 1.52
C ASP A 228 18.03 13.01 0.40
N GLY A 229 17.73 11.74 0.35
CA GLY A 229 16.75 11.21 -0.57
C GLY A 229 15.33 11.63 -0.19
N ARG A 230 14.41 11.61 -1.15
CA ARG A 230 13.00 11.95 -0.98
C ARG A 230 12.11 10.80 -1.31
N THR A 231 10.93 10.77 -0.72
CA THR A 231 9.88 9.82 -1.07
C THR A 231 8.50 10.45 -0.90
N GLY A 232 7.55 10.00 -1.71
CA GLY A 232 6.16 10.37 -1.51
C GLY A 232 5.59 9.65 -0.29
N ILE A 233 4.95 10.39 0.62
CA ILE A 233 4.24 9.83 1.77
C ILE A 233 2.77 10.25 1.76
N VAL A 234 1.94 9.46 2.43
CA VAL A 234 0.51 9.73 2.57
C VAL A 234 -0.05 9.10 3.85
N ASP A 235 -1.00 9.77 4.47
CA ASP A 235 -1.74 9.23 5.61
C ASP A 235 -2.65 8.07 5.15
N VAL A 236 -2.69 7.01 5.94
CA VAL A 236 -3.50 5.82 5.64
C VAL A 236 -5.00 6.16 5.50
N ARG A 237 -5.50 7.15 6.25
CA ARG A 237 -6.89 7.61 6.20
C ARG A 237 -7.18 8.32 4.87
N ASP A 238 -6.24 9.12 4.36
CA ASP A 238 -6.40 9.80 3.08
C ASP A 238 -6.43 8.80 1.94
N VAL A 239 -5.59 7.75 1.98
CA VAL A 239 -5.66 6.68 0.99
C VAL A 239 -7.00 5.95 1.06
N ALA A 240 -7.49 5.63 2.26
CA ALA A 240 -8.78 4.96 2.44
C ALA A 240 -9.95 5.82 1.90
N GLU A 241 -9.93 7.14 2.14
CA GLU A 241 -10.89 8.08 1.59
C GLU A 241 -10.86 8.13 0.06
N ILE A 242 -9.68 8.23 -0.53
CA ILE A 242 -9.48 8.21 -1.99
C ILE A 242 -10.02 6.90 -2.58
N VAL A 243 -9.69 5.76 -1.97
CA VAL A 243 -10.20 4.44 -2.41
C VAL A 243 -11.72 4.40 -2.32
N GLY A 244 -12.27 4.75 -1.16
CA GLY A 244 -13.71 4.73 -0.94
C GLY A 244 -14.47 5.63 -1.92
N ARG A 245 -13.98 6.84 -2.21
CA ARG A 245 -14.60 7.76 -3.15
C ARG A 245 -14.46 7.28 -4.60
N ALA A 246 -13.24 6.90 -5.01
CA ALA A 246 -13.02 6.38 -6.35
C ALA A 246 -13.90 5.16 -6.64
N HIS A 247 -14.09 4.29 -5.65
CA HIS A 247 -14.93 3.11 -5.74
C HIS A 247 -16.43 3.46 -5.83
N ARG A 248 -16.96 4.26 -4.89
CA ARG A 248 -18.37 4.65 -4.84
C ARG A 248 -18.82 5.37 -6.11
N GLU A 249 -17.97 6.25 -6.65
CA GLU A 249 -18.25 7.02 -7.85
C GLU A 249 -17.82 6.30 -9.14
N ARG A 250 -17.25 5.08 -9.03
CA ARG A 250 -16.70 4.27 -10.16
C ARG A 250 -15.77 5.09 -11.07
N LEU A 251 -14.91 5.92 -10.44
CA LEU A 251 -14.00 6.79 -11.17
C LEU A 251 -12.91 5.97 -11.86
N GLN A 252 -12.68 6.23 -13.14
CA GLN A 252 -11.73 5.48 -13.94
C GLN A 252 -10.36 6.16 -13.98
N GLY A 253 -9.32 5.34 -13.98
CA GLY A 253 -7.95 5.76 -14.21
C GLY A 253 -7.05 5.65 -12.99
N PRO A 254 -5.77 6.10 -13.14
CA PRO A 254 -4.80 6.10 -12.06
C PRO A 254 -4.92 7.38 -11.20
N PHE A 255 -4.95 7.21 -9.89
CA PHE A 255 -4.93 8.27 -8.90
C PHE A 255 -3.68 8.17 -8.04
N VAL A 256 -2.78 9.15 -8.16
CA VAL A 256 -1.57 9.23 -7.32
C VAL A 256 -1.97 9.78 -5.96
N SER A 257 -1.76 8.97 -4.93
CA SER A 257 -2.10 9.30 -3.56
C SER A 257 -0.82 9.62 -2.77
N VAL A 258 -0.37 10.88 -2.87
CA VAL A 258 0.82 11.41 -2.21
C VAL A 258 0.51 12.77 -1.62
N GLY A 259 0.56 12.86 -0.29
CA GLY A 259 0.28 14.09 0.45
C GLY A 259 1.48 15.03 0.51
N SER A 260 2.69 14.47 0.62
CA SER A 260 3.93 15.26 0.64
C SER A 260 5.13 14.43 0.18
N ASN A 261 6.24 15.13 -0.14
CA ASN A 261 7.48 14.52 -0.61
C ASN A 261 8.66 14.96 0.30
N PRO A 262 8.68 14.56 1.59
CA PRO A 262 9.74 14.97 2.50
C PRO A 262 11.07 14.31 2.16
N GLU A 263 12.17 14.92 2.61
CA GLU A 263 13.44 14.25 2.72
C GLU A 263 13.36 13.17 3.80
N PHE A 264 14.12 12.08 3.64
CA PHE A 264 14.16 11.04 4.66
C PHE A 264 14.61 11.56 6.02
N HIS A 265 15.44 12.60 6.04
CA HIS A 265 15.84 13.26 7.29
C HIS A 265 14.63 13.78 8.05
N ASP A 266 13.80 14.59 7.40
CA ASP A 266 12.63 15.21 8.01
C ASP A 266 11.58 14.18 8.42
N LEU A 267 11.33 13.19 7.54
CA LEU A 267 10.44 12.08 7.81
C LEU A 267 10.84 11.31 9.07
N LEU A 268 12.15 11.02 9.20
CA LEU A 268 12.69 10.29 10.36
C LEU A 268 12.70 11.15 11.63
N CYS A 269 12.92 12.45 11.53
CA CYS A 269 12.78 13.37 12.66
C CYS A 269 11.34 13.39 13.18
N GLY A 270 10.35 13.59 12.31
CA GLY A 270 8.94 13.58 12.69
C GLY A 270 8.52 12.26 13.33
N LEU A 271 8.97 11.15 12.75
CA LEU A 271 8.71 9.82 13.31
C LEU A 271 9.36 9.61 14.69
N ARG A 272 10.62 10.01 14.85
CA ARG A 272 11.35 9.95 16.12
C ARG A 272 10.59 10.72 17.21
N ASP A 273 10.17 11.93 16.88
CA ASP A 273 9.47 12.82 17.81
C ASP A 273 8.09 12.25 18.19
N ALA A 274 7.34 11.72 17.22
CA ALA A 274 6.09 11.02 17.46
C ALA A 274 6.24 9.80 18.37
N LEU A 275 7.39 9.12 18.31
CA LEU A 275 7.70 7.98 19.17
C LEU A 275 8.29 8.38 20.54
N GLY A 276 8.49 9.69 20.79
CA GLY A 276 9.04 10.21 22.04
C GLY A 276 10.51 9.79 22.25
N ARG A 277 11.32 9.82 21.21
CA ARG A 277 12.72 9.43 21.24
C ARG A 277 13.64 10.62 21.01
N ASP A 278 14.76 10.69 21.74
CA ASP A 278 15.68 11.85 21.74
C ASP A 278 16.93 11.67 20.87
N GLN A 279 17.04 10.57 20.14
CA GLN A 279 18.27 10.26 19.43
C GLN A 279 18.51 11.23 18.27
N LYS A 280 19.70 11.83 18.23
CA LYS A 280 20.12 12.70 17.12
C LYS A 280 20.39 11.87 15.86
N LEU A 281 19.67 12.17 14.79
CA LEU A 281 19.93 11.60 13.47
C LEU A 281 21.16 12.27 12.85
N ARG A 282 22.01 11.46 12.22
CA ARG A 282 23.20 11.94 11.52
C ARG A 282 22.98 11.77 10.01
N PRO A 283 22.97 12.88 9.24
CA PRO A 283 22.85 12.78 7.79
C PRO A 283 24.08 12.07 7.22
N LEU A 284 23.84 11.11 6.33
CA LEU A 284 24.89 10.47 5.56
C LEU A 284 25.33 11.35 4.41
N ASN A 285 26.61 11.61 4.31
CA ASN A 285 27.15 12.31 3.14
C ASN A 285 26.95 11.44 1.89
N ARG A 286 26.11 11.91 0.96
CA ARG A 286 25.67 11.21 -0.25
C ARG A 286 26.82 10.61 -1.06
N ASP A 287 27.76 11.43 -1.51
CA ASP A 287 28.81 11.01 -2.45
C ASP A 287 29.77 9.95 -1.90
N PRO A 288 30.32 10.07 -0.67
CA PRO A 288 31.12 9.01 -0.08
C PRO A 288 30.36 7.70 0.07
N TRP A 289 29.07 7.77 0.46
CA TRP A 289 28.27 6.56 0.63
C TRP A 289 27.91 5.90 -0.71
N LEU A 290 27.50 6.66 -1.72
CA LEU A 290 27.24 6.12 -3.06
C LEU A 290 28.49 5.48 -3.67
N ARG A 291 29.68 6.08 -3.48
CA ARG A 291 30.95 5.48 -3.93
C ARG A 291 31.21 4.15 -3.22
N ARG A 292 31.01 4.08 -1.89
CA ARG A 292 31.17 2.84 -1.12
C ARG A 292 30.18 1.77 -1.55
N MET A 293 28.91 2.12 -1.73
CA MET A 293 27.87 1.19 -2.18
C MET A 293 28.18 0.66 -3.59
N ARG A 294 28.68 1.51 -4.51
CA ARG A 294 29.10 1.08 -5.86
C ARG A 294 30.31 0.14 -5.79
N ALA A 295 31.28 0.40 -4.92
CA ALA A 295 32.43 -0.48 -4.73
C ALA A 295 32.02 -1.87 -4.20
N LEU A 296 30.92 -1.95 -3.45
CA LEU A 296 30.37 -3.22 -2.96
C LEU A 296 29.46 -3.95 -3.97
N ASP A 297 29.20 -3.37 -5.13
CA ASP A 297 28.38 -4.01 -6.19
C ASP A 297 28.99 -5.33 -6.70
N SER A 298 30.31 -5.48 -6.67
CA SER A 298 30.99 -6.74 -6.99
C SER A 298 30.65 -7.87 -5.99
N LEU A 299 30.25 -7.51 -4.78
CA LEU A 299 29.89 -8.44 -3.69
C LEU A 299 28.37 -8.65 -3.57
N LYS A 300 27.57 -8.16 -4.54
CA LYS A 300 26.10 -8.28 -4.52
C LYS A 300 25.58 -9.72 -4.50
N HIS A 301 26.41 -10.68 -4.89
CA HIS A 301 26.11 -12.12 -4.85
C HIS A 301 26.05 -12.67 -3.41
N LEU A 302 26.66 -11.97 -2.44
CA LEU A 302 26.55 -12.32 -1.03
C LEU A 302 25.17 -11.87 -0.51
N PRO A 303 24.35 -12.77 0.07
CA PRO A 303 22.96 -12.47 0.43
C PRO A 303 22.80 -11.22 1.32
N VAL A 304 23.71 -11.04 2.27
CA VAL A 304 23.70 -9.88 3.18
C VAL A 304 24.07 -8.59 2.44
N VAL A 305 25.14 -8.61 1.62
CA VAL A 305 25.64 -7.44 0.90
C VAL A 305 24.62 -7.00 -0.16
N GLY A 306 24.11 -7.94 -0.96
CA GLY A 306 23.11 -7.63 -1.99
C GLY A 306 21.83 -7.04 -1.42
N ARG A 307 21.42 -7.49 -0.23
CA ARG A 307 20.20 -6.99 0.44
C ARG A 307 20.37 -5.55 0.96
N PHE A 308 21.54 -5.20 1.49
CA PHE A 308 21.76 -3.88 2.13
C PHE A 308 22.43 -2.85 1.22
N PHE A 309 23.12 -3.26 0.18
CA PHE A 309 23.92 -2.36 -0.67
C PHE A 309 23.54 -2.42 -2.15
N GLY A 310 22.50 -3.17 -2.52
CA GLY A 310 22.04 -3.29 -3.89
C GLY A 310 21.46 -2.00 -4.51
N ALA A 311 21.25 -2.00 -5.81
CA ALA A 311 20.73 -0.85 -6.57
C ALA A 311 19.39 -0.32 -6.02
N SER A 312 18.49 -1.22 -5.64
CA SER A 312 17.18 -0.86 -5.07
C SER A 312 17.31 -0.06 -3.78
N MET A 313 18.30 -0.40 -2.94
CA MET A 313 18.55 0.32 -1.70
C MET A 313 19.11 1.71 -1.95
N ARG A 314 20.03 1.86 -2.92
CA ARG A 314 20.56 3.17 -3.32
C ARG A 314 19.44 4.09 -3.80
N ILE A 315 18.55 3.57 -4.66
CA ILE A 315 17.40 4.31 -5.16
C ILE A 315 16.51 4.72 -3.98
N MET A 316 16.15 3.79 -3.12
CA MET A 316 15.29 4.06 -1.97
C MET A 316 15.87 5.13 -1.04
N LEU A 317 17.19 5.10 -0.75
CA LEU A 317 17.80 6.01 0.22
C LEU A 317 18.22 7.37 -0.38
N PHE A 318 18.50 7.44 -1.67
CA PHE A 318 19.11 8.62 -2.28
C PHE A 318 18.37 9.16 -3.50
N SER A 319 17.24 8.57 -3.91
CA SER A 319 16.40 9.14 -4.96
C SER A 319 15.83 10.48 -4.52
N ARG A 320 15.77 11.45 -5.44
CA ARG A 320 15.17 12.77 -5.23
C ARG A 320 13.85 12.93 -5.98
N ASN A 321 13.22 11.81 -6.35
CA ASN A 321 11.93 11.86 -7.02
C ASN A 321 10.88 12.49 -6.11
N THR A 322 10.06 13.32 -6.70
CA THR A 322 8.83 13.83 -6.12
C THR A 322 7.64 13.33 -6.94
N TYR A 323 6.50 13.27 -6.31
CA TYR A 323 5.28 12.72 -6.93
C TYR A 323 4.17 13.75 -6.86
N ASN A 324 3.48 13.98 -7.98
CA ASN A 324 2.35 14.88 -8.02
C ASN A 324 1.07 14.16 -7.54
N GLY A 325 0.63 14.47 -6.34
CA GLY A 325 -0.55 13.89 -5.70
C GLY A 325 -1.88 14.56 -6.07
N ARG A 326 -1.93 15.48 -7.05
CA ARG A 326 -3.14 16.26 -7.35
C ARG A 326 -4.34 15.40 -7.74
N SER A 327 -4.12 14.30 -8.46
CA SER A 327 -5.21 13.41 -8.87
C SER A 327 -5.89 12.73 -7.67
N GLY A 328 -5.11 12.35 -6.65
CA GLY A 328 -5.68 11.86 -5.38
C GLY A 328 -6.27 12.98 -4.53
N ALA A 329 -5.62 14.16 -4.47
CA ALA A 329 -6.12 15.32 -3.71
C ALA A 329 -7.53 15.75 -4.15
N ALA A 330 -7.85 15.61 -5.43
CA ALA A 330 -9.17 15.93 -5.98
C ALA A 330 -10.30 15.03 -5.42
N LEU A 331 -9.94 13.91 -4.79
CA LEU A 331 -10.87 12.95 -4.17
C LEU A 331 -10.99 13.11 -2.64
N LEU A 332 -10.30 14.08 -2.07
CA LEU A 332 -10.34 14.36 -0.64
C LEU A 332 -11.19 15.60 -0.37
N ASP A 333 -12.03 15.54 0.66
CA ASP A 333 -12.89 16.66 1.03
C ASP A 333 -12.09 17.84 1.61
N ASN A 334 -11.02 17.56 2.36
CA ASN A 334 -10.22 18.56 3.07
C ASN A 334 -8.75 18.59 2.62
N GLY A 335 -8.41 17.96 1.47
CA GLY A 335 -7.04 17.77 1.04
C GLY A 335 -6.29 16.75 1.92
N TYR A 336 -4.98 16.58 1.64
CA TYR A 336 -4.15 15.64 2.39
C TYR A 336 -3.83 16.15 3.80
N ARG A 337 -3.81 15.22 4.76
CA ARG A 337 -3.21 15.44 6.08
C ARG A 337 -1.71 15.63 5.93
N THR A 338 -1.16 16.55 6.72
CA THR A 338 0.29 16.73 6.77
C THR A 338 0.95 15.58 7.52
N ALA A 339 2.25 15.34 7.28
CA ALA A 339 3.01 14.36 8.03
C ALA A 339 2.95 14.61 9.55
N ASP A 340 3.04 15.88 9.96
CA ASP A 340 2.98 16.27 11.36
C ASP A 340 1.62 15.94 11.99
N GLN A 341 0.52 16.23 11.30
CA GLN A 341 -0.82 15.81 11.75
C GLN A 341 -0.91 14.29 11.93
N THR A 342 -0.44 13.53 10.92
CA THR A 342 -0.41 12.06 11.00
C THR A 342 0.39 11.58 12.19
N PHE A 343 1.58 12.12 12.40
CA PHE A 343 2.45 11.72 13.52
C PHE A 343 1.90 12.13 14.88
N GLN A 344 1.30 13.31 15.00
CA GLN A 344 0.68 13.77 16.24
C GLN A 344 -0.52 12.90 16.63
N GLU A 345 -1.41 12.61 15.68
CA GLU A 345 -2.64 11.87 15.95
C GLU A 345 -2.40 10.36 16.13
N MET A 346 -1.54 9.77 15.30
CA MET A 346 -1.28 8.32 15.31
C MET A 346 -0.05 7.91 16.15
N GLY A 347 0.82 8.83 16.51
CA GLY A 347 2.05 8.55 17.25
C GLY A 347 1.84 7.76 18.56
N PRO A 348 0.86 8.07 19.39
CA PRO A 348 0.56 7.28 20.60
C PRO A 348 0.22 5.81 20.27
N ALA A 349 -0.67 5.58 19.32
CA ALA A 349 -1.06 4.23 18.90
C ALA A 349 0.10 3.48 18.23
N MET A 350 0.92 4.19 17.45
CA MET A 350 2.14 3.62 16.87
C MET A 350 3.13 3.18 17.95
N ARG A 351 3.35 4.01 18.98
CA ARG A 351 4.21 3.63 20.13
C ARG A 351 3.76 2.35 20.80
N GLU A 352 2.46 2.25 21.07
CA GLU A 352 1.89 1.06 21.68
C GLU A 352 2.09 -0.20 20.82
N ALA A 353 1.82 -0.11 19.52
CA ALA A 353 2.04 -1.20 18.57
C ALA A 353 3.52 -1.64 18.55
N PHE A 354 4.47 -0.69 18.65
CA PHE A 354 5.90 -0.96 18.70
C PHE A 354 6.38 -1.61 19.99
N GLN A 355 5.71 -1.34 21.11
CA GLN A 355 6.05 -1.95 22.40
C GLN A 355 5.60 -3.41 22.48
N ARG A 356 4.54 -3.76 21.74
CA ARG A 356 3.99 -5.13 21.70
C ARG A 356 4.74 -6.05 20.70
N ALA A 357 5.48 -5.50 19.74
CA ALA A 357 6.20 -6.22 18.68
C ALA A 357 7.70 -6.42 18.97
#